data_0da540c27d319b78c7183b0981b2a639
#
_entry.id   0da540c27d319b78c7183b0981b2a639
#
_cell.length_a   1.000
_cell.length_b   1.000
_cell.length_c   1.000
_cell.angle_alpha   90.00
_cell.angle_beta   90.00
_cell.angle_gamma   90.00
#
_symmetry.space_group_name_H-M   'P 1'
#
loop_
_entity.id
_entity.type
_entity.pdbx_description
1 polymer ?
#
loop_
_entity_poly.entity_id
_entity_poly.type
_entity_poly.pdbx_seq_one_letter_code
_entity_poly.pdbx_strand_id
1 'polypeptide(L)'
;CTEQLCAGTLDGKFPFKIEMPTKWNGTLLLYSHEYRPNVPLPGGKLAGADPVLSPEWTVGEAKVGKNLLDVGFALAGAAAPDLGWRVDEQIQAADALYGYFKDKVATPDRVYTWGPSTGAVASVNLAQNRDWVNGTAPLCGNLAGLTRNYDIALDAAFSVQQLFYPEMKLVNYLSLAEAKDTYKEAMKRVNAAAKDQYGTGAQKLAVLGLIAVVPSKTATLPGTGIAGQAKAIAANLGIVLARSTVDRYAVEQQLGGNPSSNVGTDYYARPTQAEIEKINKSKPGILVKYAKVISKGKRVPADESALNAANATPGVSGEQKVPFVSLHTEYDADAIVQNEGAVIAAANVVGNDSRRLIQANVISPPLFAKEGEVSVGAGHCTFTAASVAGTVVILDKWVRNGQFPTEASTTELLGSESGYNPAYLHRKWPNGPTQGQPSPSPTATQ
;
A
#
# COMPACT_ATOMS: atom_id res chain seq x y z
N CYS A 1 -14.47 -10.99 28.96
CA CYS A 1 -13.07 -10.54 29.07
C CYS A 1 -12.36 -11.25 30.22
N THR A 2 -11.12 -11.67 29.99
CA THR A 2 -10.18 -12.09 31.05
C THR A 2 -9.17 -10.96 31.25
N GLU A 3 -8.26 -11.10 32.22
CA GLU A 3 -7.19 -10.10 32.45
C GLU A 3 -6.26 -9.92 31.23
N GLN A 4 -6.10 -10.95 30.40
CA GLN A 4 -5.18 -10.95 29.26
C GLN A 4 -5.88 -10.85 27.90
N LEU A 5 -7.15 -11.22 27.77
CA LEU A 5 -7.87 -11.26 26.51
C LEU A 5 -9.29 -10.72 26.67
N CYS A 6 -9.63 -9.71 25.90
CA CYS A 6 -10.99 -9.22 25.77
C CYS A 6 -11.39 -9.14 24.29
N ALA A 7 -12.55 -9.68 23.96
CA ALA A 7 -13.13 -9.58 22.62
C ALA A 7 -14.63 -9.39 22.70
N GLY A 8 -15.20 -8.72 21.72
CA GLY A 8 -16.63 -8.41 21.68
C GLY A 8 -17.00 -7.55 20.50
N THR A 9 -18.09 -6.79 20.63
CA THR A 9 -18.55 -5.83 19.63
C THR A 9 -18.83 -4.49 20.30
N LEU A 10 -18.18 -3.43 19.83
CA LEU A 10 -18.43 -2.06 20.30
C LEU A 10 -19.64 -1.49 19.56
N ASP A 11 -20.52 -0.81 20.31
CA ASP A 11 -21.70 -0.12 19.79
C ASP A 11 -22.62 -1.00 18.90
N GLY A 12 -22.57 -2.32 19.12
CA GLY A 12 -23.27 -3.29 18.26
C GLY A 12 -22.77 -3.36 16.80
N LYS A 13 -21.66 -2.71 16.48
CA LYS A 13 -21.19 -2.49 15.12
C LYS A 13 -19.76 -2.97 14.86
N PHE A 14 -18.81 -2.65 15.77
CA PHE A 14 -17.38 -2.89 15.54
C PHE A 14 -16.89 -4.09 16.33
N PRO A 15 -16.66 -5.25 15.71
CA PRO A 15 -15.99 -6.36 16.40
C PRO A 15 -14.57 -5.94 16.80
N PHE A 16 -14.16 -6.29 18.01
CA PHE A 16 -12.87 -5.91 18.55
C PHE A 16 -12.19 -7.03 19.32
N LYS A 17 -10.88 -6.88 19.48
CA LYS A 17 -10.03 -7.71 20.31
C LYS A 17 -8.99 -6.85 21.01
N ILE A 18 -8.71 -7.19 22.28
CA ILE A 18 -7.64 -6.60 23.09
C ILE A 18 -6.84 -7.75 23.68
N GLU A 19 -5.52 -7.68 23.58
CA GLU A 19 -4.58 -8.59 24.26
C GLU A 19 -3.62 -7.79 25.15
N MET A 20 -3.58 -8.13 26.43
CA MET A 20 -2.70 -7.51 27.42
C MET A 20 -1.45 -8.36 27.63
N PRO A 21 -0.25 -7.78 27.63
CA PRO A 21 0.98 -8.50 27.99
C PRO A 21 1.01 -8.81 29.48
N THR A 22 1.80 -9.80 29.88
CA THR A 22 2.01 -10.15 31.30
C THR A 22 2.57 -8.96 32.11
N LYS A 23 3.40 -8.12 31.48
CA LYS A 23 3.96 -6.89 32.06
C LYS A 23 3.74 -5.74 31.09
N TRP A 24 2.70 -4.99 31.31
CA TRP A 24 2.38 -3.85 30.45
C TRP A 24 3.35 -2.69 30.66
N ASN A 25 3.88 -2.15 29.57
CA ASN A 25 4.83 -1.03 29.58
C ASN A 25 4.15 0.36 29.49
N GLY A 26 2.81 0.43 29.63
CA GLY A 26 2.02 1.65 29.52
C GLY A 26 1.67 2.06 28.08
N THR A 27 2.10 1.29 27.06
CA THR A 27 1.85 1.63 25.66
C THR A 27 0.75 0.75 25.07
N LEU A 28 -0.21 1.38 24.41
CA LEU A 28 -1.25 0.74 23.61
C LEU A 28 -0.89 0.81 22.13
N LEU A 29 -0.89 -0.32 21.44
CA LEU A 29 -0.80 -0.43 19.99
C LEU A 29 -2.21 -0.62 19.41
N LEU A 30 -2.69 0.39 18.70
CA LEU A 30 -4.02 0.39 18.09
C LEU A 30 -3.90 0.00 16.62
N TYR A 31 -4.38 -1.21 16.30
CA TYR A 31 -4.27 -1.83 14.98
C TYR A 31 -5.44 -1.47 14.07
N SER A 32 -5.15 -1.11 12.84
CA SER A 32 -6.10 -1.01 11.73
C SER A 32 -5.80 -2.08 10.69
N HIS A 33 -6.84 -2.81 10.25
CA HIS A 33 -6.68 -3.95 9.34
C HIS A 33 -6.42 -3.54 7.89
N GLU A 34 -5.89 -4.46 7.09
CA GLU A 34 -5.71 -4.29 5.64
C GLU A 34 -7.03 -4.28 4.86
N TYR A 35 -6.93 -4.03 3.55
CA TYR A 35 -8.08 -4.06 2.64
C TYR A 35 -8.81 -5.40 2.67
N ARG A 36 -10.11 -5.35 2.78
CA ARG A 36 -11.00 -6.51 2.76
C ARG A 36 -11.88 -6.45 1.51
N PRO A 37 -11.51 -7.16 0.42
CA PRO A 37 -12.27 -7.07 -0.82
C PRO A 37 -13.70 -7.57 -0.64
N ASN A 38 -14.68 -6.83 -1.18
CA ASN A 38 -16.09 -7.19 -1.19
C ASN A 38 -16.47 -8.08 -2.40
N VAL A 39 -15.51 -8.42 -3.24
CA VAL A 39 -15.61 -9.40 -4.33
C VAL A 39 -14.42 -10.36 -4.29
N PRO A 40 -14.58 -11.64 -4.71
CA PRO A 40 -13.45 -12.56 -4.76
C PRO A 40 -12.50 -12.15 -5.89
N LEU A 41 -11.30 -11.69 -5.50
CA LEU A 41 -10.22 -11.38 -6.44
C LEU A 41 -9.70 -12.66 -7.10
N PRO A 42 -9.13 -12.57 -8.32
CA PRO A 42 -8.51 -13.71 -8.99
C PRO A 42 -7.40 -14.35 -8.13
N GLY A 43 -7.51 -15.66 -7.88
CA GLY A 43 -6.58 -16.40 -7.01
C GLY A 43 -6.83 -16.23 -5.50
N GLY A 44 -7.71 -15.32 -5.10
CA GLY A 44 -8.07 -15.07 -3.71
C GLY A 44 -9.43 -15.65 -3.33
N LYS A 45 -9.68 -15.73 -2.02
CA LYS A 45 -11.00 -15.96 -1.44
C LYS A 45 -11.64 -14.63 -1.10
N LEU A 46 -12.96 -14.58 -0.93
CA LEU A 46 -13.59 -13.47 -0.22
C LEU A 46 -12.90 -13.31 1.12
N ALA A 47 -12.69 -12.06 1.53
CA ALA A 47 -12.19 -11.79 2.87
C ALA A 47 -13.05 -12.57 3.86
N GLY A 48 -12.40 -13.46 4.61
CA GLY A 48 -13.05 -14.23 5.66
C GLY A 48 -13.51 -13.33 6.81
N ALA A 49 -14.02 -13.96 7.84
CA ALA A 49 -14.39 -13.28 9.08
C ALA A 49 -13.24 -12.41 9.58
N ASP A 50 -13.63 -11.37 10.22
CA ASP A 50 -12.93 -10.33 10.94
C ASP A 50 -11.42 -10.55 11.20
N PRO A 51 -10.53 -9.79 10.55
CA PRO A 51 -9.09 -9.95 10.67
C PRO A 51 -8.54 -9.60 12.06
N VAL A 52 -9.28 -8.81 12.86
CA VAL A 52 -8.87 -8.49 14.24
C VAL A 52 -9.10 -9.65 15.20
N LEU A 53 -9.97 -10.60 14.86
CA LEU A 53 -10.15 -11.81 15.65
C LEU A 53 -9.07 -12.86 15.36
N SER A 54 -8.17 -12.63 14.40
CA SER A 54 -6.98 -13.48 14.24
C SER A 54 -6.17 -13.50 15.55
N PRO A 55 -5.86 -14.68 16.09
CA PRO A 55 -5.12 -14.78 17.35
C PRO A 55 -3.68 -14.26 17.25
N GLU A 56 -3.17 -13.99 16.06
CA GLU A 56 -1.73 -13.82 15.82
C GLU A 56 -1.30 -12.42 15.37
N TRP A 57 -2.22 -11.47 15.16
CA TRP A 57 -1.90 -10.11 14.69
C TRP A 57 -0.98 -10.13 13.47
N THR A 58 -1.51 -10.58 12.34
CA THR A 58 -0.72 -10.80 11.13
C THR A 58 -0.56 -9.53 10.30
N VAL A 59 0.62 -9.40 9.68
CA VAL A 59 0.93 -8.41 8.63
C VAL A 59 1.44 -9.19 7.43
N GLY A 60 0.66 -9.25 6.36
CA GLY A 60 0.88 -10.23 5.31
C GLY A 60 0.90 -11.65 5.90
N GLU A 61 2.03 -12.35 5.83
CA GLU A 61 2.20 -13.68 6.44
C GLU A 61 2.91 -13.64 7.81
N ALA A 62 3.39 -12.47 8.24
CA ALA A 62 4.14 -12.31 9.48
C ALA A 62 3.21 -12.28 10.69
N LYS A 63 3.39 -13.23 11.61
CA LYS A 63 2.68 -13.35 12.89
C LYS A 63 3.45 -12.57 13.94
N VAL A 64 2.97 -11.40 14.34
CA VAL A 64 3.74 -10.44 15.14
C VAL A 64 3.24 -10.27 16.58
N GLY A 65 2.06 -10.77 16.91
CA GLY A 65 1.42 -10.55 18.21
C GLY A 65 2.32 -10.92 19.38
N LYS A 66 2.92 -12.13 19.36
CA LYS A 66 3.81 -12.57 20.43
C LYS A 66 5.01 -11.65 20.60
N ASN A 67 5.66 -11.23 19.50
CA ASN A 67 6.83 -10.35 19.57
C ASN A 67 6.50 -9.01 20.25
N LEU A 68 5.33 -8.44 19.96
CA LEU A 68 4.90 -7.16 20.53
C LEU A 68 4.46 -7.29 21.99
N LEU A 69 3.74 -8.37 22.33
CA LEU A 69 3.35 -8.66 23.72
C LEU A 69 4.57 -8.93 24.61
N ASP A 70 5.60 -9.63 24.11
CA ASP A 70 6.83 -9.90 24.86
C ASP A 70 7.62 -8.62 25.19
N VAL A 71 7.52 -7.58 24.35
CA VAL A 71 8.10 -6.24 24.63
C VAL A 71 7.26 -5.46 25.65
N GLY A 72 6.05 -5.91 25.95
CA GLY A 72 5.16 -5.30 26.92
C GLY A 72 4.12 -4.35 26.35
N PHE A 73 3.87 -4.36 25.05
CA PHE A 73 2.79 -3.58 24.43
C PHE A 73 1.44 -4.24 24.66
N ALA A 74 0.41 -3.46 25.00
CA ALA A 74 -0.97 -3.90 24.86
C ALA A 74 -1.39 -3.79 23.37
N LEU A 75 -2.07 -4.80 22.86
CA LEU A 75 -2.55 -4.85 21.49
C LEU A 75 -4.07 -4.70 21.45
N ALA A 76 -4.58 -3.77 20.68
CA ALA A 76 -6.01 -3.60 20.47
C ALA A 76 -6.31 -3.34 18.99
N GLY A 77 -7.39 -3.91 18.48
CA GLY A 77 -7.86 -3.67 17.13
C GLY A 77 -9.37 -3.85 17.02
N ALA A 78 -10.00 -3.04 16.20
CA ALA A 78 -11.40 -3.18 15.84
C ALA A 78 -11.56 -3.17 14.32
N ALA A 79 -12.52 -3.92 13.81
CA ALA A 79 -12.73 -4.03 12.37
C ALA A 79 -13.87 -3.12 11.92
N ALA A 80 -13.72 -2.57 10.71
CA ALA A 80 -14.83 -2.01 9.97
C ALA A 80 -15.88 -3.11 9.71
N PRO A 81 -17.19 -2.86 9.85
CA PRO A 81 -18.21 -3.87 9.61
C PRO A 81 -18.33 -4.22 8.12
N ASP A 82 -18.13 -3.23 7.25
CA ASP A 82 -18.28 -3.39 5.82
C ASP A 82 -16.97 -3.79 5.12
N LEU A 83 -17.11 -4.41 3.96
CA LEU A 83 -16.01 -4.74 3.04
C LEU A 83 -15.77 -3.61 2.05
N GLY A 84 -14.61 -3.61 1.38
CA GLY A 84 -14.19 -2.60 0.43
C GLY A 84 -13.25 -1.56 1.04
N TRP A 85 -13.15 -0.40 0.42
CA TRP A 85 -12.32 0.70 0.91
C TRP A 85 -13.06 1.45 2.03
N ARG A 86 -12.80 1.05 3.29
CA ARG A 86 -13.53 1.51 4.48
C ARG A 86 -12.60 2.17 5.51
N VAL A 87 -11.73 3.06 5.05
CA VAL A 87 -10.78 3.79 5.92
C VAL A 87 -11.51 4.63 6.97
N ASP A 88 -12.63 5.26 6.58
CA ASP A 88 -13.50 6.02 7.47
C ASP A 88 -14.09 5.18 8.61
N GLU A 89 -14.56 3.98 8.31
CA GLU A 89 -15.08 3.05 9.32
C GLU A 89 -13.98 2.48 10.21
N GLN A 90 -12.79 2.25 9.66
CA GLN A 90 -11.63 1.84 10.46
C GLN A 90 -11.22 2.92 11.47
N ILE A 91 -11.29 4.21 11.07
CA ILE A 91 -11.03 5.33 11.97
C ILE A 91 -12.10 5.39 13.07
N GLN A 92 -13.39 5.26 12.73
CA GLN A 92 -14.49 5.23 13.72
C GLN A 92 -14.33 4.06 14.69
N ALA A 93 -13.98 2.87 14.19
CA ALA A 93 -13.75 1.68 15.00
C ALA A 93 -12.57 1.87 15.97
N ALA A 94 -11.49 2.51 15.51
CA ALA A 94 -10.33 2.83 16.33
C ALA A 94 -10.65 3.86 17.42
N ASP A 95 -11.41 4.92 17.11
CA ASP A 95 -11.87 5.91 18.07
C ASP A 95 -12.73 5.26 19.17
N ALA A 96 -13.69 4.41 18.78
CA ALA A 96 -14.55 3.70 19.72
C ALA A 96 -13.75 2.74 20.62
N LEU A 97 -12.79 2.01 20.03
CA LEU A 97 -11.95 1.08 20.77
C LEU A 97 -10.99 1.78 21.74
N TYR A 98 -10.41 2.91 21.35
CA TYR A 98 -9.59 3.72 22.26
C TYR A 98 -10.41 4.19 23.47
N GLY A 99 -11.62 4.71 23.25
CA GLY A 99 -12.55 5.08 24.32
C GLY A 99 -12.86 3.91 25.27
N TYR A 100 -13.22 2.77 24.70
CA TYR A 100 -13.48 1.55 25.47
C TYR A 100 -12.26 1.09 26.27
N PHE A 101 -11.07 1.07 25.65
CA PHE A 101 -9.83 0.68 26.33
C PHE A 101 -9.56 1.56 27.55
N LYS A 102 -9.64 2.89 27.37
CA LYS A 102 -9.42 3.86 28.45
C LYS A 102 -10.42 3.71 29.59
N ASP A 103 -11.69 3.47 29.28
CA ASP A 103 -12.76 3.45 30.27
C ASP A 103 -12.90 2.10 30.99
N LYS A 104 -12.55 0.99 30.33
CA LYS A 104 -12.85 -0.37 30.81
C LYS A 104 -11.64 -1.25 31.06
N VAL A 105 -10.46 -0.90 30.48
CA VAL A 105 -9.25 -1.71 30.61
C VAL A 105 -8.19 -0.97 31.44
N ALA A 106 -7.61 0.09 30.88
CA ALA A 106 -6.60 0.91 31.55
C ALA A 106 -6.38 2.22 30.80
N THR A 107 -5.87 3.25 31.47
CA THR A 107 -5.43 4.48 30.82
C THR A 107 -4.01 4.31 30.28
N PRO A 108 -3.78 4.36 28.95
CA PRO A 108 -2.43 4.22 28.40
C PRO A 108 -1.61 5.50 28.61
N ASP A 109 -0.32 5.35 28.89
CA ASP A 109 0.65 6.46 28.89
C ASP A 109 0.93 6.95 27.47
N ARG A 110 0.89 6.03 26.50
CA ARG A 110 1.17 6.26 25.07
C ARG A 110 0.27 5.40 24.21
N VAL A 111 -0.13 5.96 23.07
CA VAL A 111 -0.90 5.25 22.05
C VAL A 111 -0.17 5.36 20.71
N TYR A 112 0.12 4.23 20.09
CA TYR A 112 0.63 4.18 18.72
C TYR A 112 -0.39 3.52 17.80
N THR A 113 -0.64 4.14 16.66
CA THR A 113 -1.46 3.56 15.59
C THR A 113 -0.57 2.79 14.62
N TRP A 114 -1.03 1.64 14.16
CA TRP A 114 -0.29 0.82 13.21
C TRP A 114 -1.21 -0.06 12.38
N GLY A 115 -0.74 -0.48 11.23
CA GLY A 115 -1.48 -1.40 10.37
C GLY A 115 -0.93 -1.48 8.96
N PRO A 116 -1.24 -2.56 8.22
CA PRO A 116 -0.81 -2.77 6.85
C PRO A 116 -1.79 -2.17 5.84
N SER A 117 -1.28 -1.88 4.62
CA SER A 117 -2.07 -1.56 3.43
C SER A 117 -3.05 -0.38 3.66
N THR A 118 -4.36 -0.58 3.53
CA THR A 118 -5.37 0.45 3.85
C THR A 118 -5.40 0.80 5.34
N GLY A 119 -5.07 -0.15 6.23
CA GLY A 119 -4.91 0.10 7.67
C GLY A 119 -3.80 1.09 7.97
N ALA A 120 -2.77 1.15 7.13
CA ALA A 120 -1.74 2.19 7.21
C ALA A 120 -2.32 3.59 6.96
N VAL A 121 -3.26 3.73 6.01
CA VAL A 121 -3.94 5.01 5.74
C VAL A 121 -4.76 5.44 6.96
N ALA A 122 -5.53 4.53 7.56
CA ALA A 122 -6.28 4.80 8.78
C ALA A 122 -5.35 5.19 9.95
N SER A 123 -4.25 4.47 10.13
CA SER A 123 -3.26 4.72 11.18
C SER A 123 -2.63 6.11 11.08
N VAL A 124 -2.23 6.51 9.86
CA VAL A 124 -1.64 7.85 9.64
C VAL A 124 -2.70 8.94 9.78
N ASN A 125 -3.93 8.72 9.31
CA ASN A 125 -5.02 9.68 9.48
C ASN A 125 -5.32 9.92 10.97
N LEU A 126 -5.40 8.87 11.78
CA LEU A 126 -5.54 8.98 13.24
C LEU A 126 -4.41 9.82 13.86
N ALA A 127 -3.16 9.55 13.47
CA ALA A 127 -2.00 10.28 13.98
C ALA A 127 -1.98 11.76 13.58
N GLN A 128 -2.55 12.12 12.45
CA GLN A 128 -2.67 13.50 11.99
C GLN A 128 -3.83 14.26 12.67
N ASN A 129 -4.89 13.56 13.08
CA ASN A 129 -6.16 14.17 13.49
C ASN A 129 -6.60 13.85 14.93
N ARG A 130 -5.80 13.12 15.72
CA ARG A 130 -6.14 12.75 17.11
C ARG A 130 -5.01 13.12 18.06
N ASP A 131 -5.30 13.96 19.03
CA ASP A 131 -4.30 14.43 20.01
C ASP A 131 -3.88 13.34 21.01
N TRP A 132 -4.64 12.25 21.12
CA TRP A 132 -4.30 11.10 21.96
C TRP A 132 -3.30 10.13 21.30
N VAL A 133 -2.99 10.28 20.01
CA VAL A 133 -1.97 9.49 19.33
C VAL A 133 -0.59 10.11 19.54
N ASN A 134 0.39 9.28 19.94
CA ASN A 134 1.76 9.71 20.20
C ASN A 134 2.77 9.29 19.13
N GLY A 135 2.35 8.42 18.20
CA GLY A 135 3.17 7.95 17.08
C GLY A 135 2.43 7.00 16.15
N THR A 136 2.97 6.78 14.96
CA THR A 136 2.35 5.90 13.97
C THR A 136 3.38 5.02 13.25
N ALA A 137 3.02 3.75 13.04
CA ALA A 137 3.84 2.76 12.34
C ALA A 137 3.07 2.15 11.15
N PRO A 138 2.89 2.88 10.04
CA PRO A 138 2.23 2.36 8.85
C PRO A 138 3.11 1.36 8.10
N LEU A 139 2.50 0.28 7.61
CA LEU A 139 3.19 -0.82 6.94
C LEU A 139 2.65 -1.00 5.52
N CYS A 140 3.52 -1.05 4.50
CA CYS A 140 3.14 -1.27 3.09
C CYS A 140 1.89 -0.48 2.66
N GLY A 141 1.79 0.79 3.05
CA GLY A 141 0.57 1.58 2.99
C GLY A 141 0.23 2.13 1.60
N ASN A 142 -1.07 2.18 1.27
CA ASN A 142 -1.61 2.92 0.13
C ASN A 142 -1.68 4.44 0.42
N LEU A 143 -0.61 5.00 0.98
CA LEU A 143 -0.57 6.33 1.61
C LEU A 143 -0.85 7.49 0.66
N ALA A 144 -0.69 7.30 -0.65
CA ALA A 144 -1.12 8.27 -1.66
C ALA A 144 -2.65 8.40 -1.77
N GLY A 145 -3.42 7.53 -1.10
CA GLY A 145 -4.87 7.52 -1.09
C GLY A 145 -5.50 6.72 -2.24
N LEU A 146 -6.84 6.53 -2.16
CA LEU A 146 -7.60 5.69 -3.08
C LEU A 146 -7.39 6.10 -4.53
N THR A 147 -7.76 7.34 -4.87
CA THR A 147 -7.77 7.85 -6.25
C THR A 147 -6.41 7.64 -6.93
N ARG A 148 -5.32 8.07 -6.29
CA ARG A 148 -3.97 8.00 -6.87
C ARG A 148 -3.48 6.57 -7.06
N ASN A 149 -3.78 5.65 -6.15
CA ASN A 149 -3.44 4.23 -6.32
C ASN A 149 -4.27 3.60 -7.46
N TYR A 150 -5.54 3.99 -7.63
CA TYR A 150 -6.37 3.54 -8.76
C TYR A 150 -5.98 4.19 -10.10
N ASP A 151 -5.40 5.41 -10.11
CA ASP A 151 -4.79 6.01 -11.31
C ASP A 151 -3.64 5.15 -11.82
N ILE A 152 -2.76 4.65 -10.91
CA ILE A 152 -1.65 3.75 -11.29
C ILE A 152 -2.17 2.42 -11.83
N ALA A 153 -3.20 1.84 -11.19
CA ALA A 153 -3.82 0.62 -11.69
C ALA A 153 -4.48 0.83 -13.08
N LEU A 154 -5.13 2.00 -13.29
CA LEU A 154 -5.66 2.39 -14.59
C LEU A 154 -4.56 2.52 -15.65
N ASP A 155 -3.44 3.14 -15.32
CA ASP A 155 -2.32 3.32 -16.25
C ASP A 155 -1.71 1.98 -16.69
N ALA A 156 -1.67 0.99 -15.79
CA ALA A 156 -1.23 -0.35 -16.14
C ALA A 156 -2.21 -1.04 -17.11
N ALA A 157 -3.52 -1.01 -16.80
CA ALA A 157 -4.55 -1.54 -17.68
C ALA A 157 -4.59 -0.82 -19.03
N PHE A 158 -4.47 0.52 -19.02
CA PHE A 158 -4.38 1.33 -20.23
C PHE A 158 -3.16 0.96 -21.09
N SER A 159 -2.01 0.74 -20.47
CA SER A 159 -0.81 0.30 -21.16
C SER A 159 -0.97 -1.10 -21.77
N VAL A 160 -1.65 -2.02 -21.04
CA VAL A 160 -2.02 -3.35 -21.59
C VAL A 160 -2.98 -3.20 -22.76
N GLN A 161 -3.99 -2.33 -22.65
CA GLN A 161 -4.92 -2.05 -23.75
C GLN A 161 -4.17 -1.61 -25.00
N GLN A 162 -3.30 -0.61 -24.89
CA GLN A 162 -2.60 -0.03 -26.06
C GLN A 162 -1.60 -0.98 -26.70
N LEU A 163 -1.00 -1.89 -25.93
CA LEU A 163 0.09 -2.73 -26.41
C LEU A 163 -0.34 -4.15 -26.81
N PHE A 164 -1.40 -4.67 -26.18
CA PHE A 164 -1.75 -6.10 -26.27
C PHE A 164 -3.23 -6.39 -26.48
N TYR A 165 -4.14 -5.50 -26.00
CA TYR A 165 -5.57 -5.79 -25.97
C TYR A 165 -6.39 -4.53 -26.30
N PRO A 166 -6.42 -4.08 -27.56
CA PRO A 166 -7.07 -2.83 -27.98
C PRO A 166 -8.55 -2.71 -27.55
N GLU A 167 -9.26 -3.83 -27.44
CA GLU A 167 -10.68 -3.90 -27.06
C GLU A 167 -10.90 -3.97 -25.55
N MET A 168 -9.84 -3.94 -24.74
CA MET A 168 -9.94 -4.04 -23.28
C MET A 168 -10.79 -2.91 -22.71
N LYS A 169 -11.83 -3.25 -21.97
CA LYS A 169 -12.57 -2.28 -21.16
C LYS A 169 -11.72 -1.90 -19.94
N LEU A 170 -11.69 -0.61 -19.61
CA LEU A 170 -10.81 -0.06 -18.58
C LEU A 170 -11.57 0.35 -17.30
N VAL A 171 -12.80 0.83 -17.44
CA VAL A 171 -13.64 1.40 -16.37
C VAL A 171 -15.11 1.12 -16.61
N ASN A 172 -15.96 1.39 -15.60
CA ASN A 172 -17.41 1.31 -15.67
C ASN A 172 -17.90 -0.08 -16.10
N TYR A 173 -17.40 -1.12 -15.42
CA TYR A 173 -17.82 -2.50 -15.66
C TYR A 173 -19.29 -2.70 -15.28
N LEU A 174 -20.07 -3.34 -16.17
CA LEU A 174 -21.49 -3.57 -15.96
C LEU A 174 -21.79 -4.73 -15.03
N SER A 175 -20.83 -5.66 -14.88
CA SER A 175 -20.95 -6.82 -14.01
C SER A 175 -19.59 -7.34 -13.56
N LEU A 176 -19.59 -8.07 -12.44
CA LEU A 176 -18.42 -8.80 -11.96
C LEU A 176 -17.95 -9.86 -12.98
N ALA A 177 -18.87 -10.45 -13.75
CA ALA A 177 -18.54 -11.42 -14.80
C ALA A 177 -17.73 -10.75 -15.92
N GLU A 178 -18.18 -9.59 -16.41
CA GLU A 178 -17.45 -8.79 -17.42
C GLU A 178 -16.04 -8.41 -16.94
N ALA A 179 -15.91 -7.95 -15.70
CA ALA A 179 -14.62 -7.61 -15.11
C ALA A 179 -13.67 -8.82 -15.03
N LYS A 180 -14.20 -9.98 -14.61
CA LYS A 180 -13.43 -11.24 -14.55
C LYS A 180 -13.01 -11.75 -15.93
N ASP A 181 -13.87 -11.65 -16.93
CA ASP A 181 -13.52 -12.08 -18.29
C ASP A 181 -12.51 -11.15 -18.93
N THR A 182 -12.62 -9.83 -18.69
CA THR A 182 -11.60 -8.86 -19.09
C THR A 182 -10.25 -9.17 -18.45
N TYR A 183 -10.20 -9.46 -17.16
CA TYR A 183 -8.99 -9.88 -16.46
C TYR A 183 -8.36 -11.12 -17.11
N LYS A 184 -9.15 -12.19 -17.30
CA LYS A 184 -8.66 -13.45 -17.86
C LYS A 184 -8.04 -13.26 -19.25
N GLU A 185 -8.72 -12.52 -20.15
CA GLU A 185 -8.20 -12.29 -21.51
C GLU A 185 -6.96 -11.39 -21.47
N ALA A 186 -6.94 -10.34 -20.63
CA ALA A 186 -5.76 -9.50 -20.46
C ALA A 186 -4.55 -10.33 -19.99
N MET A 187 -4.71 -11.16 -18.97
CA MET A 187 -3.64 -12.03 -18.46
C MET A 187 -3.18 -13.07 -19.48
N LYS A 188 -4.09 -13.63 -20.26
CA LYS A 188 -3.73 -14.53 -21.38
C LYS A 188 -2.81 -13.86 -22.38
N ARG A 189 -3.11 -12.61 -22.78
CA ARG A 189 -2.29 -11.84 -23.73
C ARG A 189 -0.96 -11.41 -23.13
N VAL A 190 -0.94 -10.96 -21.87
CA VAL A 190 0.27 -10.64 -21.10
C VAL A 190 1.20 -11.85 -20.99
N ASN A 191 0.67 -13.01 -20.61
CA ASN A 191 1.44 -14.24 -20.49
C ASN A 191 1.98 -14.73 -21.84
N ALA A 192 1.22 -14.56 -22.94
CA ALA A 192 1.70 -14.85 -24.27
C ALA A 192 2.88 -13.93 -24.66
N ALA A 193 2.78 -12.64 -24.33
CA ALA A 193 3.87 -11.68 -24.56
C ALA A 193 5.12 -12.00 -23.74
N ALA A 194 4.98 -12.48 -22.51
CA ALA A 194 6.11 -12.87 -21.66
C ALA A 194 6.85 -14.13 -22.18
N LYS A 195 6.15 -15.00 -22.90
CA LYS A 195 6.75 -16.18 -23.58
C LYS A 195 7.58 -15.79 -24.81
N ASP A 196 7.29 -14.66 -25.44
CA ASP A 196 8.05 -14.09 -26.57
C ASP A 196 9.32 -13.38 -26.05
N GLN A 197 10.24 -14.15 -25.45
CA GLN A 197 11.39 -13.66 -24.68
C GLN A 197 12.37 -12.78 -25.48
N TYR A 198 12.52 -13.04 -26.78
CA TYR A 198 13.46 -12.35 -27.65
C TYR A 198 12.77 -11.40 -28.64
N GLY A 199 11.44 -11.43 -28.70
CA GLY A 199 10.65 -10.67 -29.65
C GLY A 199 10.07 -9.38 -29.07
N THR A 200 9.03 -8.91 -29.73
CA THR A 200 8.37 -7.65 -29.38
C THR A 200 7.55 -7.74 -28.09
N GLY A 201 7.11 -8.92 -27.70
CA GLY A 201 6.33 -9.15 -26.49
C GLY A 201 7.09 -8.75 -25.23
N ALA A 202 8.29 -9.29 -25.04
CA ALA A 202 9.14 -8.95 -23.91
C ALA A 202 9.55 -7.47 -23.89
N GLN A 203 9.84 -6.87 -25.05
CA GLN A 203 10.16 -5.45 -25.17
C GLN A 203 8.98 -4.56 -24.75
N LYS A 204 7.76 -4.87 -25.18
CA LYS A 204 6.54 -4.16 -24.79
C LYS A 204 6.30 -4.24 -23.29
N LEU A 205 6.45 -5.43 -22.67
CA LEU A 205 6.30 -5.62 -21.23
C LEU A 205 7.35 -4.83 -20.43
N ALA A 206 8.62 -4.84 -20.86
CA ALA A 206 9.66 -4.07 -20.20
C ALA A 206 9.36 -2.56 -20.21
N VAL A 207 8.88 -2.02 -21.33
CA VAL A 207 8.47 -0.61 -21.44
C VAL A 207 7.22 -0.33 -20.60
N LEU A 208 6.22 -1.23 -20.64
CA LEU A 208 5.02 -1.12 -19.80
C LEU A 208 5.39 -1.03 -18.32
N GLY A 209 6.30 -1.89 -17.84
CA GLY A 209 6.74 -1.88 -16.45
C GLY A 209 7.32 -0.54 -16.02
N LEU A 210 8.11 0.12 -16.87
CA LEU A 210 8.65 1.45 -16.61
C LEU A 210 7.57 2.54 -16.58
N ILE A 211 6.66 2.51 -17.55
CA ILE A 211 5.62 3.54 -17.73
C ILE A 211 4.52 3.42 -16.67
N ALA A 212 4.05 2.19 -16.42
CA ALA A 212 2.99 1.92 -15.46
C ALA A 212 3.51 1.65 -14.03
N VAL A 213 4.82 1.77 -13.81
CA VAL A 213 5.49 1.58 -12.52
C VAL A 213 5.22 0.17 -11.93
N VAL A 214 5.08 -0.83 -12.80
CA VAL A 214 4.94 -2.22 -12.39
C VAL A 214 6.32 -2.77 -12.06
N PRO A 215 6.57 -3.31 -10.86
CA PRO A 215 7.88 -3.83 -10.48
C PRO A 215 8.39 -4.88 -11.45
N SER A 216 9.65 -4.75 -11.86
CA SER A 216 10.33 -5.67 -12.79
C SER A 216 11.03 -6.84 -12.09
N LYS A 217 10.66 -7.10 -10.83
CA LYS A 217 11.16 -8.18 -9.98
C LYS A 217 10.01 -8.76 -9.17
N THR A 218 10.14 -10.02 -8.76
CA THR A 218 9.22 -10.70 -7.84
C THR A 218 10.02 -11.40 -6.76
N ALA A 219 9.36 -12.12 -5.86
CA ALA A 219 10.01 -12.92 -4.82
C ALA A 219 11.08 -13.89 -5.38
N THR A 220 10.82 -14.46 -6.56
CA THR A 220 11.69 -15.47 -7.18
C THR A 220 12.38 -15.00 -8.46
N LEU A 221 11.89 -13.93 -9.09
CA LEU A 221 12.38 -13.44 -10.38
C LEU A 221 13.20 -12.16 -10.21
N PRO A 222 14.54 -12.22 -10.34
CA PRO A 222 15.41 -11.05 -10.18
C PRO A 222 15.33 -10.05 -11.34
N GLY A 223 14.55 -10.31 -12.38
CA GLY A 223 14.32 -9.39 -13.49
C GLY A 223 15.57 -9.04 -14.32
N THR A 224 16.44 -10.02 -14.55
CA THR A 224 17.69 -9.83 -15.31
C THR A 224 17.44 -9.77 -16.82
N GLY A 225 17.93 -8.71 -17.46
CA GLY A 225 17.70 -8.47 -18.90
C GLY A 225 16.25 -8.20 -19.24
N ILE A 226 15.95 -7.94 -20.51
CA ILE A 226 14.58 -7.64 -20.98
C ILE A 226 13.65 -8.83 -20.78
N ALA A 227 14.12 -10.04 -21.07
CA ALA A 227 13.31 -11.26 -20.93
C ALA A 227 12.96 -11.56 -19.47
N GLY A 228 13.92 -11.42 -18.54
CA GLY A 228 13.68 -11.61 -17.10
C GLY A 228 12.75 -10.53 -16.54
N GLN A 229 12.91 -9.27 -16.93
CA GLN A 229 12.00 -8.19 -16.56
C GLN A 229 10.58 -8.46 -17.09
N ALA A 230 10.43 -8.90 -18.32
CA ALA A 230 9.13 -9.20 -18.90
C ALA A 230 8.39 -10.31 -18.15
N LYS A 231 9.09 -11.36 -17.70
CA LYS A 231 8.51 -12.43 -16.88
C LYS A 231 8.05 -11.91 -15.52
N ALA A 232 8.88 -11.12 -14.86
CA ALA A 232 8.54 -10.55 -13.55
C ALA A 232 7.37 -9.54 -13.65
N ILE A 233 7.38 -8.67 -14.65
CA ILE A 233 6.29 -7.72 -14.92
C ILE A 233 4.99 -8.46 -15.21
N ALA A 234 5.02 -9.53 -16.03
CA ALA A 234 3.83 -10.33 -16.31
C ALA A 234 3.26 -10.99 -15.02
N ALA A 235 4.11 -11.47 -14.13
CA ALA A 235 3.69 -12.01 -12.85
C ALA A 235 3.05 -10.92 -11.96
N ASN A 236 3.69 -9.76 -11.82
CA ASN A 236 3.18 -8.63 -11.04
C ASN A 236 1.88 -8.05 -11.64
N LEU A 237 1.73 -8.07 -12.96
CA LEU A 237 0.47 -7.67 -13.62
C LEU A 237 -0.72 -8.53 -13.18
N GLY A 238 -0.52 -9.71 -12.61
CA GLY A 238 -1.60 -10.51 -12.05
C GLY A 238 -2.40 -9.77 -10.98
N ILE A 239 -1.70 -9.16 -10.01
CA ILE A 239 -2.38 -8.37 -8.96
C ILE A 239 -2.80 -6.99 -9.47
N VAL A 240 -1.96 -6.31 -10.25
CA VAL A 240 -2.28 -4.97 -10.78
C VAL A 240 -3.51 -4.99 -11.67
N LEU A 241 -3.65 -5.99 -12.55
CA LEU A 241 -4.83 -6.15 -13.41
C LEU A 241 -6.06 -6.63 -12.62
N ALA A 242 -5.89 -7.42 -11.56
CA ALA A 242 -7.00 -7.73 -10.66
C ALA A 242 -7.58 -6.46 -10.02
N ARG A 243 -6.70 -5.54 -9.56
CA ARG A 243 -7.09 -4.22 -9.03
C ARG A 243 -7.78 -3.35 -10.09
N SER A 244 -7.26 -3.33 -11.31
CA SER A 244 -7.79 -2.47 -12.39
C SER A 244 -9.01 -3.04 -13.11
N THR A 245 -9.47 -4.25 -12.76
CA THR A 245 -10.65 -4.90 -13.37
C THR A 245 -11.64 -5.37 -12.32
N VAL A 246 -11.38 -6.49 -11.66
CA VAL A 246 -12.32 -7.15 -10.72
C VAL A 246 -12.56 -6.30 -9.47
N ASP A 247 -11.50 -5.79 -8.88
CA ASP A 247 -11.61 -4.91 -7.71
C ASP A 247 -12.16 -3.53 -8.10
N ARG A 248 -11.76 -3.01 -9.25
CA ARG A 248 -12.32 -1.77 -9.81
C ARG A 248 -13.83 -1.83 -9.92
N TYR A 249 -14.40 -2.92 -10.43
CA TYR A 249 -15.86 -3.08 -10.46
C TYR A 249 -16.48 -2.83 -9.08
N ALA A 250 -15.91 -3.41 -8.04
CA ALA A 250 -16.42 -3.28 -6.68
C ALA A 250 -16.29 -1.85 -6.13
N VAL A 251 -15.16 -1.19 -6.39
CA VAL A 251 -14.93 0.21 -5.98
C VAL A 251 -15.83 1.17 -6.77
N GLU A 252 -16.03 0.96 -8.06
CA GLU A 252 -16.96 1.74 -8.87
C GLU A 252 -18.41 1.60 -8.37
N GLN A 253 -18.83 0.40 -7.94
CA GLN A 253 -20.14 0.23 -7.30
C GLN A 253 -20.22 0.98 -5.95
N GLN A 254 -19.16 0.95 -5.16
CA GLN A 254 -19.11 1.65 -3.87
C GLN A 254 -19.18 3.18 -4.05
N LEU A 255 -18.52 3.74 -5.07
CA LEU A 255 -18.38 5.17 -5.30
C LEU A 255 -19.39 5.76 -6.31
N GLY A 256 -20.18 4.91 -6.97
CA GLY A 256 -21.14 5.32 -7.99
C GLY A 256 -20.51 5.69 -9.34
N GLY A 257 -19.31 5.20 -9.66
CA GLY A 257 -18.60 5.43 -10.92
C GLY A 257 -17.10 5.28 -10.80
N ASN A 258 -16.38 5.62 -11.87
CA ASN A 258 -14.93 5.55 -11.95
C ASN A 258 -14.23 6.71 -11.23
N PRO A 259 -13.47 6.47 -10.12
CA PRO A 259 -12.79 7.56 -9.39
C PRO A 259 -11.44 7.95 -9.99
N SER A 260 -10.95 7.27 -11.03
CA SER A 260 -9.57 7.42 -11.52
C SER A 260 -9.46 8.02 -12.92
N SER A 261 -8.35 8.68 -13.20
CA SER A 261 -8.10 9.36 -14.47
C SER A 261 -6.66 9.16 -14.93
N ASN A 262 -6.44 9.14 -16.26
CA ASN A 262 -5.11 9.30 -16.83
C ASN A 262 -5.03 10.49 -17.81
N VAL A 263 -6.00 11.37 -17.76
CA VAL A 263 -5.99 12.64 -18.53
C VAL A 263 -4.83 13.51 -18.05
N GLY A 264 -3.98 13.98 -18.95
CA GLY A 264 -2.80 14.80 -18.62
C GLY A 264 -1.58 14.02 -18.15
N THR A 265 -1.65 12.70 -18.04
CA THR A 265 -0.48 11.88 -17.67
C THR A 265 0.60 11.92 -18.76
N ASP A 266 1.82 12.32 -18.39
CA ASP A 266 3.01 12.23 -19.24
C ASP A 266 3.75 10.92 -18.98
N TYR A 267 3.54 9.96 -19.85
CA TYR A 267 4.17 8.65 -19.76
C TYR A 267 5.68 8.65 -20.09
N TYR A 268 6.18 9.69 -20.77
CA TYR A 268 7.61 9.82 -21.05
C TYR A 268 8.40 10.29 -19.83
N ALA A 269 7.75 11.05 -18.92
CA ALA A 269 8.41 11.61 -17.75
C ALA A 269 8.52 10.63 -16.56
N ARG A 270 7.91 9.44 -16.65
CA ARG A 270 7.89 8.48 -15.53
C ARG A 270 9.18 7.71 -15.32
N PRO A 271 9.85 7.17 -16.36
CA PRO A 271 11.12 6.48 -16.18
C PRO A 271 12.20 7.46 -15.69
N THR A 272 13.01 7.03 -14.74
CA THR A 272 14.20 7.76 -14.32
C THR A 272 15.28 7.73 -15.40
N GLN A 273 16.22 8.68 -15.35
CA GLN A 273 17.34 8.72 -16.29
C GLN A 273 18.13 7.40 -16.29
N ALA A 274 18.37 6.82 -15.13
CA ALA A 274 19.05 5.53 -14.99
C ALA A 274 18.30 4.36 -15.65
N GLU A 275 16.96 4.36 -15.55
CA GLU A 275 16.10 3.36 -16.22
C GLU A 275 16.11 3.54 -17.75
N ILE A 276 16.07 4.80 -18.21
CA ILE A 276 16.20 5.14 -19.65
C ILE A 276 17.54 4.64 -20.21
N GLU A 277 18.64 4.91 -19.53
CA GLU A 277 19.97 4.45 -19.92
C GLU A 277 20.07 2.93 -19.93
N LYS A 278 19.57 2.27 -18.90
CA LYS A 278 19.56 0.80 -18.77
C LYS A 278 18.78 0.13 -19.90
N ILE A 279 17.58 0.61 -20.22
CA ILE A 279 16.76 0.02 -21.27
C ILE A 279 17.35 0.30 -22.65
N ASN A 280 17.89 1.50 -22.88
CA ASN A 280 18.55 1.87 -24.14
C ASN A 280 19.86 1.10 -24.36
N LYS A 281 20.63 0.80 -23.31
CA LYS A 281 21.81 -0.07 -23.40
C LYS A 281 21.42 -1.48 -23.82
N SER A 282 20.28 -1.98 -23.34
CA SER A 282 19.78 -3.33 -23.66
C SER A 282 19.15 -3.38 -25.06
N LYS A 283 18.35 -2.37 -25.42
CA LYS A 283 17.67 -2.28 -26.72
C LYS A 283 17.38 -0.81 -27.06
N PRO A 284 18.21 -0.17 -27.89
CA PRO A 284 18.03 1.25 -28.23
C PRO A 284 16.66 1.56 -28.83
N GLY A 285 16.03 2.65 -28.38
CA GLY A 285 14.82 3.22 -28.97
C GLY A 285 13.50 2.52 -28.61
N ILE A 286 13.49 1.39 -27.90
CA ILE A 286 12.24 0.69 -27.60
C ILE A 286 11.34 1.47 -26.65
N LEU A 287 11.92 2.22 -25.70
CA LEU A 287 11.16 3.08 -24.79
C LEU A 287 10.35 4.11 -25.61
N VAL A 288 11.03 4.89 -26.45
CA VAL A 288 10.38 5.92 -27.28
C VAL A 288 9.32 5.29 -28.20
N LYS A 289 9.64 4.15 -28.80
CA LYS A 289 8.72 3.44 -29.70
C LYS A 289 7.40 3.10 -29.02
N TYR A 290 7.44 2.43 -27.87
CA TYR A 290 6.23 1.94 -27.21
C TYR A 290 5.56 2.98 -26.32
N ALA A 291 6.31 3.91 -25.71
CA ALA A 291 5.73 5.06 -25.04
C ALA A 291 4.89 5.93 -25.99
N LYS A 292 5.36 6.09 -27.24
CA LYS A 292 4.58 6.78 -28.30
C LYS A 292 3.25 6.08 -28.62
N VAL A 293 3.24 4.73 -28.62
CA VAL A 293 1.99 3.97 -28.83
C VAL A 293 1.03 4.23 -27.68
N ILE A 294 1.49 4.08 -26.44
CA ILE A 294 0.66 4.29 -25.24
C ILE A 294 0.13 5.73 -25.17
N SER A 295 1.01 6.72 -25.45
CA SER A 295 0.63 8.13 -25.36
C SER A 295 -0.43 8.58 -26.38
N LYS A 296 -0.61 7.85 -27.48
CA LYS A 296 -1.63 8.13 -28.49
C LYS A 296 -3.03 7.61 -28.14
N GLY A 297 -3.15 6.73 -27.15
CA GLY A 297 -4.43 6.17 -26.73
C GLY A 297 -5.39 7.25 -26.21
N LYS A 298 -6.69 7.03 -26.41
CA LYS A 298 -7.73 7.88 -25.85
C LYS A 298 -7.71 7.82 -24.33
N ARG A 299 -7.53 8.94 -23.67
CA ARG A 299 -7.46 9.06 -22.22
C ARG A 299 -8.81 8.79 -21.55
N VAL A 300 -8.77 8.27 -20.34
CA VAL A 300 -9.93 7.97 -19.50
C VAL A 300 -10.05 9.05 -18.43
N PRO A 301 -11.12 9.86 -18.42
CA PRO A 301 -11.41 10.78 -17.33
C PRO A 301 -12.05 10.06 -16.15
N ALA A 302 -11.93 10.63 -14.95
CA ALA A 302 -12.74 10.22 -13.81
C ALA A 302 -14.20 10.72 -13.98
N ASP A 303 -15.12 10.01 -13.34
CA ASP A 303 -16.48 10.50 -13.12
C ASP A 303 -16.44 11.46 -11.93
N GLU A 304 -16.89 12.69 -12.10
CA GLU A 304 -16.74 13.76 -11.10
C GLU A 304 -17.38 13.38 -9.75
N SER A 305 -18.56 12.79 -9.77
CA SER A 305 -19.25 12.33 -8.56
C SER A 305 -18.46 11.24 -7.82
N ALA A 306 -17.91 10.26 -8.54
CA ALA A 306 -17.10 9.19 -7.96
C ALA A 306 -15.75 9.71 -7.44
N LEU A 307 -15.13 10.66 -8.16
CA LEU A 307 -13.92 11.34 -7.70
C LEU A 307 -14.16 12.10 -6.40
N ASN A 308 -15.26 12.84 -6.31
CA ASN A 308 -15.64 13.57 -5.09
C ASN A 308 -15.92 12.61 -3.93
N ALA A 309 -16.62 11.50 -4.16
CA ALA A 309 -16.85 10.46 -3.17
C ALA A 309 -15.54 9.80 -2.69
N ALA A 310 -14.62 9.53 -3.62
CA ALA A 310 -13.30 8.99 -3.29
C ALA A 310 -12.46 9.97 -2.45
N ASN A 311 -12.49 11.27 -2.79
CA ASN A 311 -11.76 12.31 -2.07
C ASN A 311 -12.39 12.67 -0.72
N ALA A 312 -13.66 12.33 -0.49
CA ALA A 312 -14.31 12.44 0.81
C ALA A 312 -13.86 11.36 1.81
N THR A 313 -13.24 10.27 1.32
CA THR A 313 -12.64 9.28 2.22
C THR A 313 -11.37 9.85 2.85
N PRO A 314 -11.15 9.60 4.16
CA PRO A 314 -9.94 10.09 4.82
C PRO A 314 -8.67 9.60 4.14
N GLY A 315 -7.74 10.51 3.90
CA GLY A 315 -6.44 10.26 3.30
C GLY A 315 -5.29 10.80 4.16
N VAL A 316 -4.09 10.75 3.63
CA VAL A 316 -2.89 11.30 4.27
C VAL A 316 -2.68 12.73 3.81
N SER A 317 -2.81 13.71 4.72
CA SER A 317 -2.72 15.15 4.41
C SER A 317 -1.28 15.69 4.39
N GLY A 318 -0.32 14.98 5.00
CA GLY A 318 1.03 15.47 5.24
C GLY A 318 1.19 16.29 6.52
N GLU A 319 0.11 16.61 7.24
CA GLU A 319 0.15 17.34 8.51
C GLU A 319 0.61 16.43 9.67
N GLN A 320 1.84 15.91 9.55
CA GLN A 320 2.41 15.02 10.56
C GLN A 320 2.73 15.79 11.84
N LYS A 321 2.16 15.34 12.96
CA LYS A 321 2.34 15.96 14.28
C LYS A 321 3.19 15.14 15.23
N VAL A 322 3.29 13.85 15.01
CA VAL A 322 3.96 12.87 15.88
C VAL A 322 4.93 12.02 15.07
N PRO A 323 5.90 11.35 15.71
CA PRO A 323 6.81 10.44 15.02
C PRO A 323 6.09 9.40 14.14
N PHE A 324 6.61 9.23 12.94
CA PHE A 324 6.13 8.32 11.91
C PHE A 324 7.29 7.40 11.51
N VAL A 325 7.13 6.10 11.67
CA VAL A 325 8.11 5.10 11.23
C VAL A 325 7.42 4.08 10.35
N SER A 326 7.66 4.13 9.05
CA SER A 326 7.06 3.16 8.12
C SER A 326 8.01 2.02 7.76
N LEU A 327 7.41 0.96 7.22
CA LEU A 327 8.09 -0.15 6.60
C LEU A 327 7.41 -0.51 5.29
N HIS A 328 8.17 -0.56 4.19
CA HIS A 328 7.62 -0.86 2.86
C HIS A 328 8.52 -1.82 2.10
N THR A 329 7.95 -2.70 1.29
CA THR A 329 8.70 -3.60 0.41
C THR A 329 9.03 -2.90 -0.91
N GLU A 330 10.28 -3.01 -1.40
CA GLU A 330 10.73 -2.31 -2.60
C GLU A 330 9.96 -2.72 -3.86
N TYR A 331 9.62 -4.01 -3.95
CA TYR A 331 8.95 -4.58 -5.13
C TYR A 331 7.50 -4.96 -4.84
N ASP A 332 6.78 -4.08 -4.17
CA ASP A 332 5.33 -4.20 -3.97
C ASP A 332 4.59 -3.80 -5.24
N ALA A 333 3.79 -4.70 -5.79
CA ALA A 333 2.99 -4.45 -6.98
C ALA A 333 1.55 -4.01 -6.66
N ASP A 334 1.09 -4.18 -5.42
CA ASP A 334 -0.25 -3.79 -4.98
C ASP A 334 -0.28 -2.37 -4.43
N ALA A 335 0.63 -2.05 -3.49
CA ALA A 335 0.88 -0.71 -3.01
C ALA A 335 2.31 -0.31 -3.34
N ILE A 336 2.53 0.34 -4.48
CA ILE A 336 3.89 0.65 -4.94
C ILE A 336 4.67 1.47 -3.90
N VAL A 337 5.97 1.20 -3.75
CA VAL A 337 6.84 1.83 -2.75
C VAL A 337 6.89 3.36 -2.84
N GLN A 338 6.52 3.94 -3.98
CA GLN A 338 6.38 5.40 -4.15
C GLN A 338 5.28 6.02 -3.26
N ASN A 339 4.43 5.21 -2.61
CA ASN A 339 3.54 5.68 -1.56
C ASN A 339 4.30 6.38 -0.42
N GLU A 340 5.50 5.90 -0.07
CA GLU A 340 6.38 6.56 0.91
C GLU A 340 6.82 7.96 0.43
N GLY A 341 7.24 8.06 -0.82
CA GLY A 341 7.60 9.35 -1.43
C GLY A 341 6.44 10.33 -1.53
N ALA A 342 5.20 9.83 -1.65
CA ALA A 342 4.00 10.67 -1.64
C ALA A 342 3.75 11.31 -0.28
N VAL A 343 3.94 10.56 0.82
CA VAL A 343 3.82 11.10 2.20
C VAL A 343 4.89 12.14 2.47
N ILE A 344 6.15 11.85 2.13
CA ILE A 344 7.27 12.78 2.30
C ILE A 344 7.00 14.09 1.52
N ALA A 345 6.51 13.97 0.29
CA ALA A 345 6.18 15.14 -0.53
C ALA A 345 5.01 15.93 0.06
N ALA A 346 3.96 15.27 0.55
CA ALA A 346 2.81 15.93 1.19
C ALA A 346 3.24 16.69 2.45
N ALA A 347 4.07 16.08 3.30
CA ALA A 347 4.59 16.72 4.51
C ALA A 347 5.42 17.98 4.18
N ASN A 348 6.25 17.92 3.14
CA ASN A 348 7.06 19.07 2.72
C ASN A 348 6.19 20.23 2.16
N VAL A 349 5.07 19.92 1.47
CA VAL A 349 4.15 20.95 0.94
C VAL A 349 3.47 21.75 2.05
N VAL A 350 3.07 21.09 3.15
CA VAL A 350 2.45 21.77 4.30
C VAL A 350 3.48 22.40 5.26
N GLY A 351 4.76 22.37 4.91
CA GLY A 351 5.82 23.01 5.70
C GLY A 351 6.31 22.16 6.88
N ASN A 352 5.89 20.90 6.99
CA ASN A 352 6.45 19.97 7.96
C ASN A 352 7.86 19.56 7.53
N ASP A 353 8.81 19.62 8.46
CA ASP A 353 10.15 19.05 8.22
C ASP A 353 10.05 17.50 8.27
N SER A 354 9.81 16.90 7.11
CA SER A 354 9.69 15.43 6.98
C SER A 354 10.92 14.70 7.53
N ARG A 355 12.11 15.32 7.52
CA ARG A 355 13.34 14.73 8.07
C ARG A 355 13.34 14.62 9.59
N ARG A 356 12.46 15.34 10.28
CA ARG A 356 12.35 15.33 11.74
C ARG A 356 11.19 14.50 12.26
N LEU A 357 10.22 14.16 11.43
CA LEU A 357 9.00 13.48 11.84
C LEU A 357 8.73 12.19 11.08
N ILE A 358 9.40 11.95 9.94
CA ILE A 358 9.16 10.78 9.11
C ILE A 358 10.46 10.00 8.91
N GLN A 359 10.44 8.73 9.32
CA GLN A 359 11.43 7.74 8.93
C GLN A 359 10.73 6.67 8.08
N ALA A 360 10.95 6.73 6.78
CA ALA A 360 10.43 5.76 5.85
C ALA A 360 11.50 4.69 5.55
N ASN A 361 11.24 3.45 5.95
CA ASN A 361 12.18 2.34 5.79
C ASN A 361 11.74 1.45 4.63
N VAL A 362 12.69 1.08 3.77
CA VAL A 362 12.44 0.19 2.63
C VAL A 362 13.21 -1.10 2.78
N ILE A 363 12.49 -2.20 2.57
CA ILE A 363 13.03 -3.55 2.54
C ILE A 363 13.27 -3.94 1.09
N SER A 364 14.50 -4.29 0.77
CA SER A 364 14.90 -4.89 -0.52
C SER A 364 15.23 -6.36 -0.32
N PRO A 365 14.91 -7.27 -1.27
CA PRO A 365 15.29 -8.66 -1.11
C PRO A 365 16.82 -8.79 -1.11
N PRO A 366 17.40 -9.33 -0.02
CA PRO A 366 18.84 -9.58 0.04
C PRO A 366 19.27 -10.68 -0.94
N LEU A 367 18.40 -11.67 -1.11
CA LEU A 367 18.50 -12.75 -2.09
C LEU A 367 17.09 -13.04 -2.62
N PHE A 368 16.99 -13.44 -3.89
CA PHE A 368 15.73 -13.93 -4.43
C PHE A 368 15.51 -15.37 -3.99
N ALA A 369 14.29 -15.69 -3.56
CA ALA A 369 13.89 -17.01 -3.10
C ALA A 369 13.87 -18.02 -4.28
N LYS A 370 13.87 -19.30 -3.94
CA LYS A 370 13.58 -20.38 -4.90
C LYS A 370 12.07 -20.42 -5.20
N GLU A 371 11.71 -21.15 -6.26
CA GLU A 371 10.30 -21.39 -6.57
C GLU A 371 9.57 -22.01 -5.36
N GLY A 372 8.44 -21.44 -4.98
CA GLY A 372 7.65 -21.86 -3.82
C GLY A 372 8.01 -21.19 -2.50
N GLU A 373 9.10 -20.42 -2.45
CA GLU A 373 9.47 -19.61 -1.29
C GLU A 373 9.08 -18.14 -1.50
N VAL A 374 8.92 -17.37 -0.41
CA VAL A 374 8.62 -15.94 -0.46
C VAL A 374 9.84 -15.16 0.00
N SER A 375 10.33 -14.25 -0.85
CA SER A 375 11.43 -13.35 -0.49
C SER A 375 10.90 -12.14 0.26
N VAL A 376 11.49 -11.83 1.41
CA VAL A 376 11.26 -10.56 2.11
C VAL A 376 11.61 -9.39 1.18
N GLY A 377 10.79 -8.35 1.17
CA GLY A 377 11.00 -7.16 0.34
C GLY A 377 10.46 -7.25 -1.09
N ALA A 378 9.89 -8.39 -1.48
CA ALA A 378 9.24 -8.56 -2.78
C ALA A 378 7.82 -9.12 -2.60
N GLY A 379 6.84 -8.34 -3.02
CA GLY A 379 5.42 -8.61 -2.83
C GLY A 379 4.78 -7.70 -1.79
N HIS A 380 3.45 -7.74 -1.69
CA HIS A 380 2.70 -6.87 -0.80
C HIS A 380 2.89 -7.30 0.67
N CYS A 381 3.31 -6.36 1.52
CA CYS A 381 3.51 -6.58 2.96
C CYS A 381 4.39 -7.79 3.33
N THR A 382 5.35 -8.14 2.49
CA THR A 382 6.22 -9.31 2.72
C THR A 382 7.37 -8.96 3.66
N PHE A 383 7.13 -9.13 4.96
CA PHE A 383 8.04 -8.79 6.05
C PHE A 383 8.35 -10.00 6.92
N THR A 384 9.45 -9.94 7.69
CA THR A 384 9.65 -10.83 8.84
C THR A 384 8.86 -10.30 10.05
N ALA A 385 8.46 -11.19 10.97
CA ALA A 385 7.82 -10.75 12.22
C ALA A 385 8.77 -9.85 13.04
N ALA A 386 10.07 -10.11 12.98
CA ALA A 386 11.10 -9.30 13.64
C ALA A 386 11.15 -7.87 13.07
N SER A 387 11.12 -7.71 11.74
CA SER A 387 11.18 -6.36 11.13
C SER A 387 9.91 -5.55 11.39
N VAL A 388 8.74 -6.18 11.45
CA VAL A 388 7.49 -5.48 11.84
C VAL A 388 7.56 -5.05 13.31
N ALA A 389 7.92 -5.96 14.23
CA ALA A 389 8.07 -5.63 15.64
C ALA A 389 9.16 -4.57 15.85
N GLY A 390 10.28 -4.70 15.14
CA GLY A 390 11.38 -3.74 15.14
C GLY A 390 10.94 -2.33 14.74
N THR A 391 10.07 -2.19 13.74
CA THR A 391 9.50 -0.90 13.32
C THR A 391 8.75 -0.23 14.47
N VAL A 392 7.92 -0.98 15.19
CA VAL A 392 7.19 -0.47 16.36
C VAL A 392 8.15 -0.10 17.52
N VAL A 393 9.18 -0.92 17.74
CA VAL A 393 10.19 -0.65 18.79
C VAL A 393 11.03 0.60 18.44
N ILE A 394 11.36 0.81 17.17
CA ILE A 394 12.02 2.04 16.70
C ILE A 394 11.15 3.26 17.03
N LEU A 395 9.85 3.19 16.72
CA LEU A 395 8.89 4.24 17.04
C LEU A 395 8.83 4.50 18.55
N ASP A 396 8.69 3.46 19.37
CA ASP A 396 8.63 3.58 20.83
C ASP A 396 9.89 4.23 21.43
N LYS A 397 11.06 3.80 20.98
CA LYS A 397 12.33 4.42 21.41
C LYS A 397 12.39 5.89 21.02
N TRP A 398 11.97 6.24 19.81
CA TRP A 398 11.96 7.62 19.37
C TRP A 398 10.98 8.48 20.20
N VAL A 399 9.75 8.04 20.36
CA VAL A 399 8.74 8.77 21.17
C VAL A 399 9.20 8.97 22.61
N ARG A 400 9.79 7.93 23.24
CA ARG A 400 10.26 8.00 24.65
C ARG A 400 11.48 8.91 24.82
N ASN A 401 12.42 8.86 23.89
CA ASN A 401 13.72 9.51 24.05
C ASN A 401 13.79 10.88 23.36
N GLY A 402 12.82 11.22 22.49
CA GLY A 402 12.82 12.43 21.66
C GLY A 402 13.94 12.46 20.60
N GLN A 403 14.61 11.33 20.36
CA GLN A 403 15.75 11.25 19.44
C GLN A 403 15.37 10.51 18.15
N PHE A 404 15.65 11.16 17.02
CA PHE A 404 15.47 10.54 15.71
C PHE A 404 16.34 9.26 15.60
N PRO A 405 15.78 8.14 15.11
CA PRO A 405 16.51 6.88 15.00
C PRO A 405 17.72 6.99 14.07
N THR A 406 18.83 6.37 14.46
CA THR A 406 20.01 6.28 13.61
C THR A 406 19.92 5.09 12.66
N GLU A 407 20.66 5.13 11.54
CA GLU A 407 20.76 3.99 10.62
C GLU A 407 21.20 2.71 11.35
N ALA A 408 22.21 2.81 12.22
CA ALA A 408 22.73 1.67 12.97
C ALA A 408 21.65 1.05 13.88
N SER A 409 20.91 1.88 14.65
CA SER A 409 19.84 1.40 15.51
C SER A 409 18.66 0.83 14.71
N THR A 410 18.36 1.39 13.54
CA THR A 410 17.32 0.90 12.64
C THR A 410 17.70 -0.46 12.07
N THR A 411 18.93 -0.61 11.57
CA THR A 411 19.45 -1.89 11.05
C THR A 411 19.41 -2.99 12.11
N GLU A 412 19.83 -2.68 13.33
CA GLU A 412 19.80 -3.62 14.45
C GLU A 412 18.38 -4.08 14.77
N LEU A 413 17.43 -3.13 14.90
CA LEU A 413 16.07 -3.41 15.33
C LEU A 413 15.21 -4.08 14.26
N LEU A 414 15.43 -3.76 12.98
CA LEU A 414 14.75 -4.46 11.88
C LEU A 414 15.29 -5.89 11.67
N GLY A 415 16.50 -6.16 12.15
CA GLY A 415 17.18 -7.46 12.05
C GLY A 415 17.95 -7.64 10.74
N SER A 416 19.03 -8.41 10.80
CA SER A 416 19.94 -8.66 9.66
C SER A 416 19.24 -9.32 8.46
N GLU A 417 18.22 -10.14 8.72
CA GLU A 417 17.47 -10.89 7.69
C GLU A 417 16.31 -10.06 7.10
N SER A 418 16.12 -8.82 7.56
CA SER A 418 15.02 -7.96 7.07
C SER A 418 15.16 -7.56 5.61
N GLY A 419 16.39 -7.47 5.10
CA GLY A 419 16.66 -6.85 3.81
C GLY A 419 16.54 -5.33 3.83
N TYR A 420 16.64 -4.69 4.99
CA TYR A 420 16.59 -3.23 5.11
C TYR A 420 17.66 -2.57 4.23
N ASN A 421 17.24 -1.58 3.45
CA ASN A 421 18.09 -0.85 2.51
C ASN A 421 18.21 0.63 2.93
N PRO A 422 19.20 0.99 3.76
CA PRO A 422 19.38 2.37 4.21
C PRO A 422 19.75 3.33 3.08
N ALA A 423 20.27 2.83 1.96
CA ALA A 423 20.62 3.62 0.78
C ALA A 423 19.44 3.84 -0.19
N TYR A 424 18.24 3.39 0.16
CA TYR A 424 17.08 3.56 -0.71
C TYR A 424 16.72 5.03 -0.87
N LEU A 425 16.65 5.47 -2.13
CA LEU A 425 16.23 6.84 -2.45
C LEU A 425 14.73 6.84 -2.78
N HIS A 426 13.95 7.48 -1.92
CA HIS A 426 12.50 7.57 -2.10
C HIS A 426 12.15 8.27 -3.40
N ARG A 427 11.48 7.55 -4.27
CA ARG A 427 11.01 8.07 -5.56
C ARG A 427 9.77 8.92 -5.34
N LYS A 428 9.68 10.02 -6.09
CA LYS A 428 8.44 10.81 -6.16
C LYS A 428 7.30 9.95 -6.67
N TRP A 429 6.09 10.32 -6.31
CA TRP A 429 4.89 9.74 -6.90
C TRP A 429 4.95 9.89 -8.42
N PRO A 430 4.59 8.87 -9.22
CA PRO A 430 4.61 8.94 -10.67
C PRO A 430 3.75 10.10 -11.18
N ASN A 431 4.22 10.81 -12.20
CA ASN A 431 3.44 11.88 -12.83
C ASN A 431 2.06 11.34 -13.21
N GLY A 432 1.06 11.93 -12.62
CA GLY A 432 -0.34 11.67 -12.87
C GLY A 432 -1.04 12.93 -13.39
N PRO A 433 -2.35 12.87 -13.60
CA PRO A 433 -3.13 14.06 -13.91
C PRO A 433 -2.89 15.10 -12.84
N THR A 434 -2.80 16.35 -13.26
CA THR A 434 -2.67 17.51 -12.36
C THR A 434 -3.91 17.74 -11.49
N GLN A 435 -4.96 16.94 -11.69
CA GLN A 435 -6.19 16.95 -10.92
C GLN A 435 -6.08 16.04 -9.71
N GLY A 436 -6.33 16.61 -8.52
CA GLY A 436 -6.50 15.85 -7.29
C GLY A 436 -5.31 15.82 -6.35
N GLN A 437 -4.55 16.89 -6.22
CA GLN A 437 -4.08 17.19 -4.87
C GLN A 437 -5.35 17.43 -4.03
N PRO A 438 -5.51 16.77 -2.87
CA PRO A 438 -6.57 17.19 -1.98
C PRO A 438 -6.39 18.70 -1.77
N SER A 439 -7.39 19.47 -2.16
CA SER A 439 -7.50 20.85 -1.67
C SER A 439 -7.36 20.73 -0.16
N PRO A 440 -6.57 21.59 0.50
CA PRO A 440 -6.59 21.62 1.96
C PRO A 440 -8.06 21.71 2.35
N SER A 441 -8.49 20.79 3.23
CA SER A 441 -9.86 20.79 3.75
C SER A 441 -10.22 22.23 4.09
N PRO A 442 -11.41 22.73 3.69
CA PRO A 442 -11.84 24.04 4.12
C PRO A 442 -11.77 24.01 5.65
N THR A 443 -10.90 24.82 6.22
CA THR A 443 -10.88 25.11 7.64
C THR A 443 -12.31 25.28 8.09
N ALA A 444 -12.77 24.40 8.96
CA ALA A 444 -14.01 24.62 9.67
C ALA A 444 -13.85 25.96 10.39
N THR A 445 -14.32 27.01 9.77
CA THR A 445 -14.56 28.29 10.40
C THR A 445 -15.82 28.13 11.24
N GLN A 446 -15.63 28.20 12.55
CA GLN A 446 -16.55 28.32 13.68
C GLN A 446 -17.26 27.07 14.17
#